data_d414b878965a43b614f7ebc087f8389a
#
_entry.id   d414b878965a43b614f7ebc087f8389a
#
_cell.length_a   1.000
_cell.length_b   1.000
_cell.length_c   1.000
_cell.angle_alpha   90.00
_cell.angle_beta   90.00
_cell.angle_gamma   90.00
#
_symmetry.space_group_name_H-M   'P 1'
#
loop_
_entity.id
_entity.type
_entity.pdbx_description
1 polymer ?
#
loop_
_entity_poly.entity_id
_entity_poly.type
_entity_poly.pdbx_seq_one_letter_code
_entity_poly.pdbx_strand_id
1 'polypeptide(L)'
;MSTTQHTPIRRTKIVATLGPASDRPGVLDAMVKAGVDVVRLNFSHGTADDHRNRAEAVRKAAEQQGRTVAILGDLQGPKIRIARFKEGKVVLEEGADFRIDVSLNDNEGDQHQVGCDYKELADDLKAGDVLLLDDGRVVFEVVEVKPPHIDCKVKVGGKLSNNKGINKQGGGLSASALTEKDKQDMKTAISIGVDYLAISFPRSGDDMRYARDLMGEAGKGIGLVAKVERAEAVADDETLDGIIVASDAVMVARGDLGVEIGDAQLIGVQKRMIARARTLDRVVITATQMMESMISSPLPTRAEVFDVANAVLDGTDAVMCSAETAAGDFPVETIQAMDRCCLGAEREREAQQSKHRMKDTFHRIDETVALSAMYAANHLDGVAAISCLTETGHTPLIASRIRSALPIIGLSNNPATLRRMAMFRGVIPLHFDADNFDNTEVNARTLDTLKTRKLLQDGDFVILTKGDHSAAQGGTNTLKIVQVGGNLG
;
A
#
# COMPACT_ATOMS: atom_id res chain seq x y z
N MET A 1 39.71 6.13 -11.38
CA MET A 1 38.39 6.47 -11.94
C MET A 1 37.54 6.98 -10.78
N SER A 2 37.21 8.27 -10.80
CA SER A 2 36.42 8.90 -9.73
C SER A 2 34.98 8.45 -9.89
N THR A 3 34.52 7.52 -9.07
CA THR A 3 33.11 7.21 -8.92
C THR A 3 32.47 8.39 -8.19
N THR A 4 31.84 9.27 -8.93
CA THR A 4 31.01 10.31 -8.36
C THR A 4 29.87 9.64 -7.57
N GLN A 5 29.96 9.75 -6.25
CA GLN A 5 28.92 9.22 -5.35
C GLN A 5 27.70 10.14 -5.45
N HIS A 6 26.71 9.75 -6.28
CA HIS A 6 25.36 10.30 -6.14
C HIS A 6 24.82 9.93 -4.76
N THR A 7 24.15 10.86 -4.10
CA THR A 7 23.47 10.56 -2.83
C THR A 7 22.47 9.43 -3.07
N PRO A 8 22.53 8.34 -2.29
CA PRO A 8 21.63 7.20 -2.54
C PRO A 8 20.17 7.63 -2.41
N ILE A 9 19.40 7.38 -3.46
CA ILE A 9 17.96 7.66 -3.52
C ILE A 9 17.22 6.39 -3.13
N ARG A 10 16.35 6.47 -2.10
CA ARG A 10 15.53 5.36 -1.67
C ARG A 10 14.53 4.98 -2.79
N ARG A 11 14.46 3.69 -3.08
CA ARG A 11 13.56 3.14 -4.11
C ARG A 11 12.25 2.66 -3.52
N THR A 12 12.27 1.99 -2.37
CA THR A 12 11.07 1.54 -1.64
C THR A 12 10.32 2.75 -1.08
N LYS A 13 9.03 2.85 -1.32
CA LYS A 13 8.21 3.99 -0.90
C LYS A 13 7.79 3.86 0.55
N ILE A 14 7.48 5.00 1.19
CA ILE A 14 6.97 5.04 2.56
C ILE A 14 5.55 5.60 2.54
N VAL A 15 4.62 4.79 3.05
CA VAL A 15 3.24 5.18 3.32
C VAL A 15 3.11 5.50 4.81
N ALA A 16 2.64 6.70 5.15
CA ALA A 16 2.44 7.14 6.54
C ALA A 16 0.97 7.44 6.80
N THR A 17 0.40 6.85 7.84
CA THR A 17 -0.98 7.17 8.25
C THR A 17 -1.01 8.48 9.02
N LEU A 18 -1.94 9.36 8.64
CA LEU A 18 -2.17 10.61 9.33
C LEU A 18 -3.20 10.45 10.45
N GLY A 19 -3.03 11.22 11.50
CA GLY A 19 -3.89 11.23 12.67
C GLY A 19 -3.46 12.31 13.67
N PRO A 20 -3.91 12.24 14.92
CA PRO A 20 -3.62 13.27 15.92
C PRO A 20 -2.14 13.58 16.10
N ALA A 21 -1.24 12.60 15.91
CA ALA A 21 0.20 12.83 16.03
C ALA A 21 0.74 13.71 14.89
N SER A 22 0.26 13.50 13.67
CA SER A 22 0.66 14.29 12.50
C SER A 22 -0.01 15.67 12.45
N ASP A 23 -1.14 15.86 13.18
CA ASP A 23 -1.86 17.15 13.23
C ASP A 23 -1.14 18.18 14.14
N ARG A 24 -0.16 17.74 14.93
CA ARG A 24 0.65 18.64 15.76
C ARG A 24 1.42 19.64 14.88
N PRO A 25 1.56 20.92 15.31
CA PRO A 25 2.21 21.96 14.52
C PRO A 25 3.60 21.56 14.01
N GLY A 26 3.83 21.67 12.70
CA GLY A 26 5.10 21.38 12.03
C GLY A 26 5.44 19.91 11.84
N VAL A 27 4.68 18.97 12.43
CA VAL A 27 4.99 17.53 12.34
C VAL A 27 4.77 17.02 10.91
N LEU A 28 3.66 17.38 10.27
CA LEU A 28 3.39 16.95 8.88
C LEU A 28 4.48 17.47 7.92
N ASP A 29 4.90 18.72 8.04
CA ASP A 29 5.99 19.29 7.23
C ASP A 29 7.30 18.53 7.44
N ALA A 30 7.60 18.19 8.70
CA ALA A 30 8.79 17.41 9.05
C ALA A 30 8.70 15.96 8.49
N MET A 31 7.53 15.32 8.53
CA MET A 31 7.31 13.99 7.93
C MET A 31 7.51 14.02 6.40
N VAL A 32 6.95 15.01 5.71
CA VAL A 32 7.15 15.19 4.26
C VAL A 32 8.63 15.41 3.95
N LYS A 33 9.33 16.24 4.73
CA LYS A 33 10.76 16.46 4.61
C LYS A 33 11.58 15.20 4.89
N ALA A 34 11.15 14.37 5.84
CA ALA A 34 11.80 13.10 6.19
C ALA A 34 11.66 12.01 5.13
N GLY A 35 10.76 12.19 4.15
CA GLY A 35 10.73 11.29 2.99
C GLY A 35 9.44 10.50 2.79
N VAL A 36 8.32 10.90 3.35
CA VAL A 36 7.00 10.30 3.04
C VAL A 36 6.70 10.46 1.56
N ASP A 37 6.27 9.39 0.90
CA ASP A 37 5.86 9.37 -0.50
C ASP A 37 4.33 9.32 -0.66
N VAL A 38 3.64 8.67 0.29
CA VAL A 38 2.19 8.53 0.30
C VAL A 38 1.68 8.74 1.72
N VAL A 39 0.62 9.50 1.88
CA VAL A 39 -0.10 9.59 3.15
C VAL A 39 -1.39 8.79 3.08
N ARG A 40 -1.73 8.10 4.19
CA ARG A 40 -2.96 7.33 4.34
C ARG A 40 -3.94 8.08 5.23
N LEU A 41 -5.16 8.28 4.74
CA LEU A 41 -6.33 8.76 5.48
C LEU A 41 -7.19 7.56 5.85
N ASN A 42 -7.22 7.19 7.14
CA ASN A 42 -7.96 6.02 7.61
C ASN A 42 -9.40 6.41 7.96
N PHE A 43 -10.36 6.06 7.11
CA PHE A 43 -11.79 6.34 7.29
C PHE A 43 -12.47 5.53 8.40
N SER A 44 -11.74 4.65 9.09
CA SER A 44 -12.24 4.04 10.33
C SER A 44 -12.28 5.03 11.50
N HIS A 45 -11.58 6.17 11.39
CA HIS A 45 -11.44 7.18 12.43
C HIS A 45 -11.54 8.59 11.84
N GLY A 46 -12.00 9.53 12.64
CA GLY A 46 -12.13 10.93 12.21
C GLY A 46 -13.41 11.19 11.43
N THR A 47 -13.62 12.45 11.09
CA THR A 47 -14.75 12.95 10.31
C THR A 47 -14.33 13.27 8.87
N ALA A 48 -15.31 13.50 8.00
CA ALA A 48 -15.06 13.96 6.62
C ALA A 48 -14.23 15.24 6.58
N ASP A 49 -14.47 16.17 7.53
CA ASP A 49 -13.74 17.43 7.60
C ASP A 49 -12.30 17.24 8.10
N ASP A 50 -12.06 16.32 9.04
CA ASP A 50 -10.70 15.97 9.46
C ASP A 50 -9.88 15.46 8.25
N HIS A 51 -10.46 14.58 7.44
CA HIS A 51 -9.79 14.05 6.25
C HIS A 51 -9.55 15.11 5.19
N ARG A 52 -10.51 16.03 4.97
CA ARG A 52 -10.35 17.16 4.04
C ARG A 52 -9.21 18.07 4.48
N ASN A 53 -9.21 18.48 5.76
CA ASN A 53 -8.19 19.36 6.31
C ASN A 53 -6.79 18.74 6.23
N ARG A 54 -6.66 17.43 6.53
CA ARG A 54 -5.38 16.70 6.39
C ARG A 54 -4.94 16.63 4.93
N ALA A 55 -5.84 16.35 3.99
CA ALA A 55 -5.52 16.30 2.58
C ALA A 55 -5.01 17.66 2.05
N GLU A 56 -5.66 18.74 2.40
CA GLU A 56 -5.23 20.11 2.06
C GLU A 56 -3.86 20.43 2.65
N ALA A 57 -3.64 20.09 3.93
CA ALA A 57 -2.36 20.29 4.60
C ALA A 57 -1.23 19.51 3.89
N VAL A 58 -1.47 18.27 3.48
CA VAL A 58 -0.51 17.44 2.71
C VAL A 58 -0.18 18.09 1.37
N ARG A 59 -1.17 18.54 0.61
CA ARG A 59 -0.94 19.20 -0.69
C ARG A 59 -0.07 20.45 -0.52
N LYS A 60 -0.37 21.26 0.49
CA LYS A 60 0.41 22.45 0.82
C LYS A 60 1.85 22.12 1.26
N ALA A 61 2.03 21.16 2.16
CA ALA A 61 3.35 20.76 2.63
C ALA A 61 4.21 20.20 1.48
N ALA A 62 3.61 19.37 0.61
CA ALA A 62 4.28 18.80 -0.56
C ALA A 62 4.73 19.90 -1.55
N GLU A 63 3.86 20.86 -1.86
CA GLU A 63 4.15 22.01 -2.73
C GLU A 63 5.31 22.86 -2.18
N GLN A 64 5.25 23.24 -0.90
CA GLN A 64 6.28 24.04 -0.24
C GLN A 64 7.66 23.38 -0.26
N GLN A 65 7.71 22.06 -0.29
CA GLN A 65 8.96 21.29 -0.31
C GLN A 65 9.35 20.81 -1.71
N GLY A 66 8.59 21.17 -2.74
CA GLY A 66 8.82 20.73 -4.12
C GLY A 66 8.77 19.21 -4.28
N ARG A 67 7.96 18.52 -3.45
CA ARG A 67 7.80 17.05 -3.47
C ARG A 67 6.42 16.65 -4.01
N THR A 68 6.38 15.50 -4.62
CA THR A 68 5.12 14.84 -5.00
C THR A 68 4.76 13.82 -3.91
N VAL A 69 3.62 14.02 -3.25
CA VAL A 69 3.08 13.12 -2.23
C VAL A 69 1.68 12.70 -2.64
N ALA A 70 1.42 11.39 -2.71
CA ALA A 70 0.10 10.84 -2.98
C ALA A 70 -0.76 10.76 -1.71
N ILE A 71 -2.07 10.71 -1.89
CA ILE A 71 -3.05 10.49 -0.82
C ILE A 71 -3.80 9.19 -1.09
N LEU A 72 -3.76 8.29 -0.10
CA LEU A 72 -4.49 7.03 -0.07
C LEU A 72 -5.65 7.15 0.93
N GLY A 73 -6.90 7.12 0.45
CA GLY A 73 -8.07 6.94 1.29
C GLY A 73 -8.23 5.44 1.60
N ASP A 74 -8.42 5.08 2.85
CA ASP A 74 -8.55 3.68 3.28
C ASP A 74 -9.90 3.48 3.97
N LEU A 75 -10.81 2.78 3.29
CA LEU A 75 -12.16 2.50 3.76
C LEU A 75 -12.13 1.48 4.90
N GLN A 76 -13.07 1.61 5.83
CA GLN A 76 -13.15 0.76 7.01
C GLN A 76 -13.39 -0.72 6.66
N GLY A 77 -14.29 -0.96 5.71
CA GLY A 77 -14.78 -2.29 5.38
C GLY A 77 -15.68 -2.90 6.46
N PRO A 78 -16.12 -4.13 6.26
CA PRO A 78 -17.04 -4.85 7.15
C PRO A 78 -16.25 -5.51 8.30
N LYS A 79 -15.52 -4.73 9.09
CA LYS A 79 -14.85 -5.28 10.28
C LYS A 79 -15.90 -5.64 11.32
N ILE A 80 -16.10 -6.94 11.50
CA ILE A 80 -17.07 -7.50 12.45
C ILE A 80 -16.55 -7.31 13.88
N ARG A 81 -17.44 -6.86 14.78
CA ARG A 81 -17.07 -6.55 16.17
C ARG A 81 -18.10 -7.10 17.15
N ILE A 82 -17.64 -7.51 18.32
CA ILE A 82 -18.54 -7.69 19.44
C ILE A 82 -19.11 -6.33 19.88
N ALA A 83 -20.31 -6.34 20.44
CA ALA A 83 -20.94 -5.21 21.07
C ALA A 83 -20.23 -4.83 22.40
N ARG A 84 -20.94 -4.19 23.31
CA ARG A 84 -20.35 -3.68 24.54
C ARG A 84 -20.79 -4.48 25.75
N PHE A 85 -19.90 -4.56 26.72
CA PHE A 85 -20.17 -5.09 28.04
C PHE A 85 -20.69 -3.98 28.95
N LYS A 86 -21.60 -4.30 29.87
CA LYS A 86 -22.14 -3.37 30.89
C LYS A 86 -21.02 -2.68 31.70
N GLU A 87 -19.95 -3.42 32.01
CA GLU A 87 -18.82 -2.93 32.78
C GLU A 87 -17.58 -2.59 31.91
N GLY A 88 -17.76 -2.47 30.58
CA GLY A 88 -16.72 -2.11 29.64
C GLY A 88 -15.77 -3.26 29.27
N LYS A 89 -15.67 -4.32 30.09
CA LYS A 89 -14.81 -5.48 29.86
C LYS A 89 -15.23 -6.65 30.74
N VAL A 90 -14.81 -7.85 30.33
CA VAL A 90 -14.89 -9.08 31.11
C VAL A 90 -13.53 -9.79 31.13
N VAL A 91 -13.32 -10.69 32.08
CA VAL A 91 -12.17 -11.61 32.07
C VAL A 91 -12.73 -13.02 31.94
N LEU A 92 -12.37 -13.69 30.85
CA LEU A 92 -12.87 -15.02 30.51
C LEU A 92 -11.84 -16.09 30.93
N GLU A 93 -12.33 -17.16 31.54
CA GLU A 93 -11.49 -18.29 31.91
C GLU A 93 -11.53 -19.36 30.82
N GLU A 94 -10.41 -20.03 30.61
CA GLU A 94 -10.34 -21.18 29.72
C GLU A 94 -11.33 -22.27 30.16
N GLY A 95 -12.04 -22.84 29.19
CA GLY A 95 -13.06 -23.86 29.45
C GLY A 95 -14.43 -23.32 29.86
N ALA A 96 -14.59 -22.00 30.06
CA ALA A 96 -15.89 -21.42 30.34
C ALA A 96 -16.83 -21.50 29.14
N ASP A 97 -18.15 -21.57 29.41
CA ASP A 97 -19.17 -21.39 28.39
C ASP A 97 -19.43 -19.91 28.16
N PHE A 98 -19.54 -19.51 26.90
CA PHE A 98 -19.80 -18.13 26.52
C PHE A 98 -20.71 -18.07 25.30
N ARG A 99 -21.61 -17.11 25.26
CA ARG A 99 -22.58 -16.96 24.14
C ARG A 99 -22.33 -15.66 23.36
N ILE A 100 -22.34 -15.76 22.04
CA ILE A 100 -22.54 -14.60 21.16
C ILE A 100 -24.01 -14.62 20.75
N ASP A 101 -24.73 -13.54 21.08
CA ASP A 101 -26.14 -13.38 20.74
C ASP A 101 -26.30 -12.19 19.81
N VAL A 102 -26.54 -12.47 18.51
CA VAL A 102 -26.63 -11.42 17.48
C VAL A 102 -27.89 -10.54 17.63
N SER A 103 -28.84 -10.92 18.51
CA SER A 103 -30.03 -10.12 18.82
C SER A 103 -29.88 -9.25 20.08
N LEU A 104 -28.81 -9.47 20.88
CA LEU A 104 -28.57 -8.72 22.09
C LEU A 104 -28.32 -7.24 21.76
N ASN A 105 -28.96 -6.35 22.56
CA ASN A 105 -28.72 -4.91 22.39
C ASN A 105 -27.31 -4.49 22.78
N ASP A 106 -26.87 -3.33 22.25
CA ASP A 106 -25.65 -2.71 22.67
C ASP A 106 -25.64 -2.44 24.19
N ASN A 107 -24.46 -2.61 24.83
CA ASN A 107 -24.24 -2.42 26.26
C ASN A 107 -24.94 -3.44 27.19
N GLU A 108 -25.48 -4.53 26.68
CA GLU A 108 -26.09 -5.60 27.49
C GLU A 108 -25.17 -6.80 27.76
N GLY A 109 -23.97 -6.82 27.15
CA GLY A 109 -22.99 -7.88 27.37
C GLY A 109 -22.55 -8.00 28.85
N ASP A 110 -22.25 -9.23 29.27
CA ASP A 110 -21.81 -9.56 30.63
C ASP A 110 -20.79 -10.71 30.61
N GLN A 111 -20.57 -11.36 31.78
CA GLN A 111 -19.62 -12.46 31.95
C GLN A 111 -19.99 -13.72 31.12
N HIS A 112 -21.21 -13.82 30.62
CA HIS A 112 -21.76 -15.04 29.98
C HIS A 112 -22.10 -14.83 28.52
N GLN A 113 -22.33 -13.59 28.07
CA GLN A 113 -22.75 -13.29 26.71
C GLN A 113 -22.37 -11.90 26.24
N VAL A 114 -22.29 -11.73 24.91
CA VAL A 114 -22.12 -10.44 24.27
C VAL A 114 -22.86 -10.41 22.93
N GLY A 115 -23.31 -9.22 22.52
CA GLY A 115 -23.86 -8.99 21.19
C GLY A 115 -22.80 -8.91 20.10
N CYS A 116 -23.25 -8.83 18.84
CA CYS A 116 -22.42 -8.64 17.66
C CYS A 116 -23.08 -7.68 16.68
N ASP A 117 -22.29 -6.83 16.04
CA ASP A 117 -22.77 -5.88 15.03
C ASP A 117 -23.15 -6.56 13.68
N TYR A 118 -22.62 -7.75 13.43
CA TYR A 118 -22.90 -8.55 12.24
C TYR A 118 -24.00 -9.58 12.53
N LYS A 119 -25.21 -9.33 12.02
CA LYS A 119 -26.42 -10.11 12.35
C LYS A 119 -26.43 -11.48 11.70
N GLU A 120 -25.80 -11.61 10.53
CA GLU A 120 -25.66 -12.84 9.75
C GLU A 120 -24.58 -13.79 10.31
N LEU A 121 -23.86 -13.41 11.37
CA LEU A 121 -22.80 -14.25 11.95
C LEU A 121 -23.28 -15.66 12.30
N ALA A 122 -24.54 -15.80 12.79
CA ALA A 122 -25.10 -17.10 13.12
C ALA A 122 -25.39 -17.96 11.88
N ASP A 123 -25.57 -17.37 10.69
CA ASP A 123 -25.78 -18.09 9.45
C ASP A 123 -24.45 -18.56 8.82
N ASP A 124 -23.35 -17.87 9.11
CA ASP A 124 -22.01 -18.16 8.59
C ASP A 124 -21.23 -19.21 9.42
N LEU A 125 -21.72 -19.54 10.62
CA LEU A 125 -21.02 -20.40 11.56
C LEU A 125 -21.66 -21.78 11.72
N LYS A 126 -20.84 -22.75 12.09
CA LYS A 126 -21.24 -24.12 12.45
C LYS A 126 -20.43 -24.61 13.63
N ALA A 127 -20.89 -25.67 14.27
CA ALA A 127 -20.17 -26.35 15.34
C ALA A 127 -18.78 -26.78 14.87
N GLY A 128 -17.77 -26.54 15.71
CA GLY A 128 -16.36 -26.79 15.43
C GLY A 128 -15.62 -25.60 14.80
N ASP A 129 -16.31 -24.54 14.36
CA ASP A 129 -15.62 -23.32 13.90
C ASP A 129 -14.89 -22.63 15.07
N VAL A 130 -13.78 -21.97 14.76
CA VAL A 130 -12.96 -21.24 15.74
C VAL A 130 -13.08 -19.75 15.47
N LEU A 131 -13.45 -18.98 16.51
CA LEU A 131 -13.54 -17.54 16.47
C LEU A 131 -12.36 -16.92 17.21
N LEU A 132 -11.74 -15.93 16.58
CA LEU A 132 -10.57 -15.22 17.07
C LEU A 132 -11.00 -13.79 17.42
N LEU A 133 -10.96 -13.44 18.71
CA LEU A 133 -11.38 -12.16 19.23
C LEU A 133 -10.17 -11.36 19.70
N ASP A 134 -10.25 -10.03 19.61
CA ASP A 134 -9.17 -9.11 20.00
C ASP A 134 -7.82 -9.51 19.36
N ASP A 135 -7.83 -9.68 18.04
CA ASP A 135 -6.68 -10.09 17.23
C ASP A 135 -6.09 -11.46 17.68
N GLY A 136 -6.98 -12.38 18.06
CA GLY A 136 -6.60 -13.76 18.47
C GLY A 136 -6.16 -13.92 19.91
N ARG A 137 -6.21 -12.84 20.74
CA ARG A 137 -5.87 -12.91 22.17
C ARG A 137 -6.86 -13.72 22.97
N VAL A 138 -8.12 -13.78 22.54
CA VAL A 138 -9.18 -14.61 23.09
C VAL A 138 -9.70 -15.51 21.97
N VAL A 139 -9.85 -16.80 22.26
CA VAL A 139 -10.24 -17.80 21.25
C VAL A 139 -11.44 -18.58 21.74
N PHE A 140 -12.47 -18.64 20.89
CA PHE A 140 -13.67 -19.44 21.14
C PHE A 140 -13.77 -20.59 20.12
N GLU A 141 -14.24 -21.74 20.58
CA GLU A 141 -14.72 -22.82 19.71
C GLU A 141 -16.24 -22.81 19.74
N VAL A 142 -16.87 -22.77 18.58
CA VAL A 142 -18.32 -22.84 18.43
C VAL A 142 -18.78 -24.27 18.77
N VAL A 143 -19.63 -24.40 19.78
CA VAL A 143 -20.20 -25.69 20.21
C VAL A 143 -21.51 -25.95 19.50
N GLU A 144 -22.39 -24.95 19.45
CA GLU A 144 -23.71 -25.07 18.81
C GLU A 144 -24.14 -23.71 18.26
N VAL A 145 -24.85 -23.73 17.13
CA VAL A 145 -25.49 -22.54 16.55
C VAL A 145 -26.99 -22.76 16.49
N LYS A 146 -27.73 -21.89 17.19
CA LYS A 146 -29.19 -21.79 17.17
C LYS A 146 -29.59 -20.32 17.02
N PRO A 147 -29.68 -19.82 15.78
CA PRO A 147 -29.97 -18.40 15.59
C PRO A 147 -31.09 -17.90 16.49
N PRO A 148 -30.94 -16.78 17.19
CA PRO A 148 -29.82 -15.81 17.10
C PRO A 148 -28.60 -16.13 17.97
N HIS A 149 -28.51 -17.29 18.59
CA HIS A 149 -27.50 -17.68 19.58
C HIS A 149 -26.37 -18.52 18.97
N ILE A 150 -25.15 -18.22 19.35
CA ILE A 150 -23.94 -18.97 19.04
C ILE A 150 -23.31 -19.34 20.37
N ASP A 151 -23.47 -20.59 20.78
CA ASP A 151 -22.90 -21.11 22.02
C ASP A 151 -21.44 -21.56 21.78
N CYS A 152 -20.53 -21.03 22.57
CA CYS A 152 -19.10 -21.21 22.42
C CYS A 152 -18.46 -21.73 23.70
N LYS A 153 -17.30 -22.39 23.53
CA LYS A 153 -16.36 -22.74 24.60
C LYS A 153 -15.13 -21.86 24.49
N VAL A 154 -14.72 -21.23 25.59
CA VAL A 154 -13.49 -20.45 25.65
C VAL A 154 -12.30 -21.40 25.58
N LYS A 155 -11.49 -21.34 24.50
CA LYS A 155 -10.26 -22.12 24.31
C LYS A 155 -9.02 -21.41 24.82
N VAL A 156 -8.97 -20.09 24.63
CA VAL A 156 -7.95 -19.22 25.20
C VAL A 156 -8.67 -18.08 25.90
N GLY A 157 -8.54 -18.05 27.22
CA GLY A 157 -9.14 -17.03 28.07
C GLY A 157 -8.31 -15.75 28.12
N GLY A 158 -8.90 -14.72 28.71
CA GLY A 158 -8.23 -13.44 28.88
C GLY A 158 -9.20 -12.28 29.04
N LYS A 159 -8.65 -11.07 29.06
CA LYS A 159 -9.44 -9.84 29.12
C LYS A 159 -10.05 -9.57 27.74
N LEU A 160 -11.37 -9.41 27.69
CA LEU A 160 -12.12 -9.02 26.50
C LEU A 160 -12.86 -7.71 26.80
N SER A 161 -12.62 -6.67 25.99
CA SER A 161 -13.24 -5.35 26.16
C SER A 161 -14.19 -5.01 25.01
N ASN A 162 -14.88 -3.88 25.12
CA ASN A 162 -15.89 -3.42 24.17
C ASN A 162 -15.35 -3.31 22.73
N ASN A 163 -16.22 -3.58 21.76
CA ASN A 163 -16.02 -3.34 20.33
C ASN A 163 -14.78 -4.05 19.73
N LYS A 164 -14.37 -5.17 20.31
CA LYS A 164 -13.25 -5.96 19.79
C LYS A 164 -13.64 -6.72 18.53
N GLY A 165 -12.69 -6.84 17.60
CA GLY A 165 -12.87 -7.57 16.35
C GLY A 165 -13.17 -9.05 16.58
N ILE A 166 -13.98 -9.63 15.69
CA ILE A 166 -14.17 -11.09 15.53
C ILE A 166 -13.68 -11.47 14.15
N ASN A 167 -12.79 -12.45 14.09
CA ASN A 167 -12.41 -13.14 12.88
C ASN A 167 -12.76 -14.62 13.01
N LYS A 168 -13.05 -15.28 11.89
CA LYS A 168 -13.19 -16.72 11.83
C LYS A 168 -11.89 -17.32 11.31
N GLN A 169 -11.32 -18.27 12.03
CA GLN A 169 -10.12 -18.97 11.57
C GLN A 169 -10.40 -19.70 10.27
N GLY A 170 -9.55 -19.45 9.26
CA GLY A 170 -9.73 -20.01 7.92
C GLY A 170 -10.77 -19.30 7.04
N GLY A 171 -11.36 -18.18 7.52
CA GLY A 171 -12.31 -17.36 6.76
C GLY A 171 -13.73 -17.92 6.67
N GLY A 172 -14.49 -17.51 5.64
CA GLY A 172 -15.83 -17.98 5.34
C GLY A 172 -16.97 -17.13 5.92
N LEU A 173 -16.68 -15.86 6.30
CA LEU A 173 -17.75 -14.92 6.66
C LEU A 173 -18.27 -14.24 5.39
N SER A 174 -19.60 -14.17 5.22
CA SER A 174 -20.25 -13.71 3.98
C SER A 174 -20.41 -12.18 3.89
N ALA A 175 -19.96 -11.44 4.90
CA ALA A 175 -20.07 -9.97 4.94
C ALA A 175 -19.52 -9.32 3.67
N SER A 176 -20.32 -8.41 3.07
CA SER A 176 -19.95 -7.69 1.86
C SER A 176 -18.70 -6.81 2.09
N ALA A 177 -17.80 -6.74 1.13
CA ALA A 177 -16.58 -5.92 1.22
C ALA A 177 -16.87 -4.40 1.34
N LEU A 178 -18.04 -3.93 0.94
CA LEU A 178 -18.44 -2.52 1.02
C LEU A 178 -19.74 -2.36 1.82
N THR A 179 -19.62 -1.74 2.97
CA THR A 179 -20.77 -1.32 3.79
C THR A 179 -21.41 -0.04 3.26
N GLU A 180 -22.60 0.33 3.75
CA GLU A 180 -23.21 1.62 3.40
C GLU A 180 -22.35 2.82 3.87
N LYS A 181 -21.66 2.67 5.00
CA LYS A 181 -20.67 3.66 5.45
C LYS A 181 -19.54 3.79 4.43
N ASP A 182 -18.99 2.67 3.94
CA ASP A 182 -17.89 2.70 2.96
C ASP A 182 -18.32 3.37 1.66
N LYS A 183 -19.57 3.16 1.20
CA LYS A 183 -20.10 3.84 0.01
C LYS A 183 -20.22 5.35 0.21
N GLN A 184 -20.54 5.80 1.42
CA GLN A 184 -20.56 7.22 1.76
C GLN A 184 -19.13 7.79 1.89
N ASP A 185 -18.24 7.07 2.55
CA ASP A 185 -16.84 7.46 2.70
C ASP A 185 -16.11 7.49 1.35
N MET A 186 -16.45 6.58 0.42
CA MET A 186 -15.96 6.59 -0.96
C MET A 186 -16.30 7.91 -1.67
N LYS A 187 -17.54 8.40 -1.54
CA LYS A 187 -17.93 9.70 -2.11
C LYS A 187 -17.13 10.85 -1.49
N THR A 188 -16.90 10.80 -0.18
CA THR A 188 -16.06 11.75 0.53
C THR A 188 -14.61 11.70 0.03
N ALA A 189 -14.02 10.51 -0.08
CA ALA A 189 -12.66 10.33 -0.59
C ALA A 189 -12.49 10.86 -2.01
N ILE A 190 -13.45 10.59 -2.90
CA ILE A 190 -13.47 11.13 -4.27
C ILE A 190 -13.53 12.67 -4.23
N SER A 191 -14.39 13.26 -3.39
CA SER A 191 -14.54 14.72 -3.26
C SER A 191 -13.29 15.41 -2.71
N ILE A 192 -12.51 14.73 -1.88
CA ILE A 192 -11.22 15.19 -1.35
C ILE A 192 -10.13 15.16 -2.44
N GLY A 193 -10.31 14.35 -3.48
CA GLY A 193 -9.33 14.16 -4.54
C GLY A 193 -8.18 13.26 -4.10
N VAL A 194 -8.50 12.10 -3.48
CA VAL A 194 -7.50 11.07 -3.18
C VAL A 194 -6.92 10.51 -4.47
N ASP A 195 -5.67 10.06 -4.44
CA ASP A 195 -4.98 9.47 -5.59
C ASP A 195 -5.19 7.95 -5.64
N TYR A 196 -5.43 7.34 -4.50
CA TYR A 196 -5.73 5.92 -4.31
C TYR A 196 -6.87 5.74 -3.31
N LEU A 197 -7.65 4.67 -3.49
CA LEU A 197 -8.71 4.25 -2.58
C LEU A 197 -8.53 2.77 -2.24
N ALA A 198 -8.36 2.46 -0.96
CA ALA A 198 -8.21 1.10 -0.49
C ALA A 198 -9.56 0.52 -0.04
N ILE A 199 -9.83 -0.69 -0.52
CA ILE A 199 -11.01 -1.49 -0.18
C ILE A 199 -10.58 -2.57 0.80
N SER A 200 -11.20 -2.59 1.98
CA SER A 200 -10.92 -3.56 3.03
C SER A 200 -11.71 -4.85 2.84
N PHE A 201 -11.09 -5.97 3.18
CA PHE A 201 -11.66 -7.31 3.16
C PHE A 201 -12.27 -7.79 1.82
N PRO A 202 -11.69 -7.50 0.63
CA PRO A 202 -12.17 -8.10 -0.60
C PRO A 202 -11.94 -9.61 -0.57
N ARG A 203 -12.93 -10.38 -1.06
CA ARG A 203 -12.89 -11.84 -1.15
C ARG A 203 -12.46 -12.32 -2.54
N SER A 204 -12.73 -11.49 -3.54
CA SER A 204 -12.48 -11.83 -4.95
C SER A 204 -12.25 -10.58 -5.80
N GLY A 205 -11.85 -10.79 -7.07
CA GLY A 205 -11.75 -9.70 -8.04
C GLY A 205 -13.10 -9.03 -8.34
N ASP A 206 -14.23 -9.71 -8.10
CA ASP A 206 -15.55 -9.11 -8.31
C ASP A 206 -15.85 -8.01 -7.29
N ASP A 207 -15.44 -8.16 -6.04
CA ASP A 207 -15.56 -7.11 -5.04
C ASP A 207 -14.79 -5.83 -5.48
N MET A 208 -13.61 -6.00 -6.10
CA MET A 208 -12.83 -4.88 -6.62
C MET A 208 -13.45 -4.24 -7.86
N ARG A 209 -14.00 -5.05 -8.78
CA ARG A 209 -14.76 -4.55 -9.93
C ARG A 209 -15.99 -3.77 -9.50
N TYR A 210 -16.76 -4.31 -8.54
CA TYR A 210 -17.91 -3.62 -7.96
C TYR A 210 -17.52 -2.27 -7.33
N ALA A 211 -16.42 -2.21 -6.59
CA ALA A 211 -15.91 -0.95 -6.06
C ALA A 211 -15.58 0.05 -7.18
N ARG A 212 -14.94 -0.41 -8.27
CA ARG A 212 -14.63 0.41 -9.44
C ARG A 212 -15.91 0.97 -10.08
N ASP A 213 -16.93 0.15 -10.24
CA ASP A 213 -18.22 0.55 -10.84
C ASP A 213 -18.92 1.60 -9.97
N LEU A 214 -18.89 1.44 -8.64
CA LEU A 214 -19.45 2.41 -7.70
C LEU A 214 -18.75 3.77 -7.73
N MET A 215 -17.46 3.81 -8.00
CA MET A 215 -16.70 5.07 -8.14
C MET A 215 -17.14 5.85 -9.38
N GLY A 216 -17.60 5.18 -10.43
CA GLY A 216 -18.08 5.76 -11.67
C GLY A 216 -17.09 6.73 -12.32
N GLU A 217 -17.59 7.66 -13.12
CA GLU A 217 -16.76 8.67 -13.81
C GLU A 217 -16.02 9.62 -12.83
N ALA A 218 -16.62 9.93 -11.67
CA ALA A 218 -16.00 10.81 -10.68
C ALA A 218 -14.74 10.20 -10.05
N GLY A 219 -14.65 8.86 -10.01
CA GLY A 219 -13.49 8.13 -9.52
C GLY A 219 -12.51 7.70 -10.60
N LYS A 220 -12.74 8.08 -11.86
CA LYS A 220 -11.86 7.77 -12.97
C LYS A 220 -10.47 8.38 -12.74
N GLY A 221 -9.45 7.55 -12.79
CA GLY A 221 -8.06 7.96 -12.51
C GLY A 221 -7.61 7.74 -11.06
N ILE A 222 -8.52 7.49 -10.12
CA ILE A 222 -8.15 7.06 -8.75
C ILE A 222 -7.76 5.57 -8.80
N GLY A 223 -6.57 5.23 -8.28
CA GLY A 223 -6.11 3.85 -8.19
C GLY A 223 -6.84 3.07 -7.11
N LEU A 224 -7.31 1.86 -7.40
CA LEU A 224 -7.87 0.96 -6.40
C LEU A 224 -6.77 0.11 -5.74
N VAL A 225 -6.81 0.03 -4.42
CA VAL A 225 -5.92 -0.82 -3.62
C VAL A 225 -6.76 -1.91 -2.93
N ALA A 226 -6.49 -3.18 -3.22
CA ALA A 226 -7.11 -4.28 -2.49
C ALA A 226 -6.33 -4.55 -1.19
N LYS A 227 -6.98 -4.43 -0.05
CA LYS A 227 -6.40 -4.87 1.23
C LYS A 227 -6.69 -6.34 1.45
N VAL A 228 -5.67 -7.16 1.28
CA VAL A 228 -5.78 -8.60 1.44
C VAL A 228 -5.68 -8.94 2.92
N GLU A 229 -6.83 -9.23 3.51
CA GLU A 229 -7.08 -9.39 4.95
C GLU A 229 -7.78 -10.71 5.29
N ARG A 230 -8.30 -11.44 4.27
CA ARG A 230 -9.08 -12.66 4.45
C ARG A 230 -8.35 -13.89 3.96
N ALA A 231 -8.60 -15.02 4.62
CA ALA A 231 -8.03 -16.31 4.25
C ALA A 231 -8.45 -16.74 2.83
N GLU A 232 -9.70 -16.48 2.43
CA GLU A 232 -10.23 -16.82 1.10
C GLU A 232 -9.48 -16.11 -0.02
N ALA A 233 -9.07 -14.86 0.21
CA ALA A 233 -8.36 -14.06 -0.79
C ALA A 233 -6.98 -14.64 -1.14
N VAL A 234 -6.44 -15.52 -0.30
CA VAL A 234 -5.12 -16.15 -0.46
C VAL A 234 -5.17 -17.67 -0.52
N ALA A 235 -6.37 -18.26 -0.60
CA ALA A 235 -6.57 -19.72 -0.58
C ALA A 235 -5.88 -20.40 -1.78
N ASP A 236 -5.93 -19.78 -2.94
CA ASP A 236 -5.28 -20.24 -4.17
C ASP A 236 -4.77 -19.06 -5.01
N ASP A 237 -3.98 -19.39 -6.05
CA ASP A 237 -3.40 -18.36 -6.91
C ASP A 237 -4.44 -17.74 -7.86
N GLU A 238 -5.50 -18.44 -8.24
CA GLU A 238 -6.53 -17.93 -9.15
C GLU A 238 -7.34 -16.82 -8.48
N THR A 239 -7.77 -17.02 -7.24
CA THR A 239 -8.48 -16.02 -6.44
C THR A 239 -7.59 -14.80 -6.18
N LEU A 240 -6.35 -15.02 -5.75
CA LEU A 240 -5.40 -13.96 -5.48
C LEU A 240 -5.09 -13.14 -6.73
N ASP A 241 -4.83 -13.78 -7.87
CA ASP A 241 -4.57 -13.12 -9.14
C ASP A 241 -5.78 -12.35 -9.63
N GLY A 242 -6.99 -12.89 -9.43
CA GLY A 242 -8.24 -12.20 -9.75
C GLY A 242 -8.38 -10.88 -8.99
N ILE A 243 -8.02 -10.85 -7.70
CA ILE A 243 -7.98 -9.63 -6.88
C ILE A 243 -6.89 -8.67 -7.38
N ILE A 244 -5.68 -9.17 -7.63
CA ILE A 244 -4.54 -8.36 -8.10
C ILE A 244 -4.85 -7.71 -9.43
N VAL A 245 -5.38 -8.46 -10.40
CA VAL A 245 -5.68 -7.94 -11.76
C VAL A 245 -6.80 -6.91 -11.74
N ALA A 246 -7.82 -7.09 -10.88
CA ALA A 246 -8.92 -6.14 -10.72
C ALA A 246 -8.52 -4.85 -9.98
N SER A 247 -7.30 -4.78 -9.45
CA SER A 247 -6.78 -3.66 -8.67
C SER A 247 -5.62 -2.95 -9.37
N ASP A 248 -5.31 -1.72 -8.95
CA ASP A 248 -4.09 -0.99 -9.36
C ASP A 248 -2.92 -1.29 -8.40
N ALA A 249 -3.25 -1.59 -7.15
CA ALA A 249 -2.30 -1.99 -6.13
C ALA A 249 -2.93 -3.01 -5.17
N VAL A 250 -2.09 -3.76 -4.45
CA VAL A 250 -2.52 -4.63 -3.37
C VAL A 250 -1.76 -4.30 -2.09
N MET A 251 -2.41 -4.51 -0.95
CA MET A 251 -1.81 -4.32 0.36
C MET A 251 -1.81 -5.65 1.11
N VAL A 252 -0.63 -6.09 1.52
CA VAL A 252 -0.47 -7.21 2.47
C VAL A 252 -0.78 -6.66 3.87
N ALA A 253 -2.03 -6.78 4.29
CA ALA A 253 -2.50 -6.28 5.57
C ALA A 253 -2.31 -7.35 6.66
N ARG A 254 -1.07 -7.46 7.15
CA ARG A 254 -0.58 -8.58 7.95
C ARG A 254 -1.33 -8.78 9.27
N GLY A 255 -1.88 -7.70 9.84
CA GLY A 255 -2.63 -7.78 11.08
C GLY A 255 -3.84 -8.70 10.98
N ASP A 256 -4.84 -8.33 10.19
CA ASP A 256 -6.07 -9.12 10.04
C ASP A 256 -5.82 -10.43 9.28
N LEU A 257 -4.99 -10.43 8.23
CA LEU A 257 -4.66 -11.65 7.50
C LEU A 257 -3.95 -12.69 8.38
N GLY A 258 -2.98 -12.27 9.21
CA GLY A 258 -2.26 -13.16 10.12
C GLY A 258 -3.17 -13.78 11.17
N VAL A 259 -4.19 -13.06 11.63
CA VAL A 259 -5.21 -13.61 12.52
C VAL A 259 -5.97 -14.76 11.84
N GLU A 260 -6.39 -14.61 10.59
CA GLU A 260 -7.20 -15.62 9.89
C GLU A 260 -6.41 -16.87 9.43
N ILE A 261 -5.18 -16.66 8.89
CA ILE A 261 -4.38 -17.79 8.36
C ILE A 261 -3.33 -18.32 9.34
N GLY A 262 -3.07 -17.59 10.42
CA GLY A 262 -2.03 -17.89 11.40
C GLY A 262 -0.65 -17.37 11.01
N ASP A 263 0.13 -16.95 12.00
CA ASP A 263 1.45 -16.30 11.84
C ASP A 263 2.46 -17.15 11.05
N ALA A 264 2.41 -18.47 11.23
CA ALA A 264 3.33 -19.38 10.56
C ALA A 264 3.18 -19.37 9.03
N GLN A 265 1.97 -19.10 8.51
CA GLN A 265 1.71 -19.05 7.07
C GLN A 265 1.93 -17.66 6.48
N LEU A 266 1.85 -16.62 7.30
CA LEU A 266 1.83 -15.23 6.87
C LEU A 266 3.06 -14.84 6.04
N ILE A 267 4.27 -15.29 6.44
CA ILE A 267 5.49 -14.94 5.71
C ILE A 267 5.52 -15.53 4.30
N GLY A 268 5.05 -16.78 4.14
CA GLY A 268 4.94 -17.40 2.82
C GLY A 268 3.94 -16.68 1.92
N VAL A 269 2.80 -16.30 2.48
CA VAL A 269 1.75 -15.54 1.77
C VAL A 269 2.25 -14.16 1.37
N GLN A 270 2.94 -13.42 2.26
CA GLN A 270 3.55 -12.14 1.93
C GLN A 270 4.48 -12.24 0.71
N LYS A 271 5.40 -13.20 0.71
CA LYS A 271 6.35 -13.41 -0.39
C LYS A 271 5.62 -13.75 -1.71
N ARG A 272 4.62 -14.63 -1.63
CA ARG A 272 3.78 -15.01 -2.78
C ARG A 272 3.04 -13.79 -3.33
N MET A 273 2.37 -13.01 -2.50
CA MET A 273 1.65 -11.80 -2.91
C MET A 273 2.56 -10.79 -3.60
N ILE A 274 3.74 -10.51 -3.01
CA ILE A 274 4.72 -9.58 -3.60
C ILE A 274 5.19 -10.08 -4.96
N ALA A 275 5.49 -11.38 -5.08
CA ALA A 275 5.92 -11.97 -6.34
C ALA A 275 4.81 -11.92 -7.41
N ARG A 276 3.56 -12.31 -7.04
CA ARG A 276 2.41 -12.29 -7.96
C ARG A 276 2.07 -10.87 -8.42
N ALA A 277 1.99 -9.90 -7.48
CA ALA A 277 1.72 -8.49 -7.83
C ALA A 277 2.75 -7.94 -8.83
N ARG A 278 4.03 -8.24 -8.64
CA ARG A 278 5.09 -7.83 -9.58
C ARG A 278 4.94 -8.50 -10.95
N THR A 279 4.60 -9.78 -10.98
CA THR A 279 4.38 -10.53 -12.24
C THR A 279 3.17 -9.99 -13.02
N LEU A 280 2.15 -9.53 -12.32
CA LEU A 280 0.90 -9.00 -12.89
C LEU A 280 0.93 -7.47 -13.04
N ASP A 281 2.10 -6.84 -12.96
CA ASP A 281 2.32 -5.41 -13.13
C ASP A 281 1.46 -4.55 -12.19
N ARG A 282 1.35 -4.96 -10.93
CA ARG A 282 0.66 -4.20 -9.89
C ARG A 282 1.61 -3.79 -8.77
N VAL A 283 1.28 -2.67 -8.13
CA VAL A 283 1.99 -2.16 -6.97
C VAL A 283 1.64 -3.00 -5.75
N VAL A 284 2.60 -3.22 -4.84
CA VAL A 284 2.37 -3.91 -3.59
C VAL A 284 2.87 -3.11 -2.39
N ILE A 285 2.02 -3.01 -1.37
CA ILE A 285 2.30 -2.34 -0.10
C ILE A 285 2.40 -3.41 0.98
N THR A 286 3.48 -3.44 1.75
CA THR A 286 3.57 -4.26 2.96
C THR A 286 3.21 -3.41 4.16
N ALA A 287 2.20 -3.84 4.92
CA ALA A 287 1.54 -3.04 5.92
C ALA A 287 1.41 -3.76 7.26
N THR A 288 1.16 -2.95 8.30
CA THR A 288 0.92 -3.31 9.70
C THR A 288 2.14 -3.88 10.44
N GLN A 289 2.29 -3.48 11.70
CA GLN A 289 3.33 -3.98 12.62
C GLN A 289 4.77 -3.83 12.09
N MET A 290 5.05 -2.78 11.29
CA MET A 290 6.38 -2.58 10.70
C MET A 290 7.37 -1.96 11.70
N MET A 291 6.96 -0.93 12.45
CA MET A 291 7.75 -0.20 13.44
C MET A 291 6.92 0.04 14.70
N GLU A 292 6.13 -0.93 15.14
CA GLU A 292 5.09 -0.79 16.18
C GLU A 292 5.68 -0.28 17.51
N SER A 293 6.88 -0.69 17.88
CA SER A 293 7.56 -0.21 19.09
C SER A 293 7.77 1.30 19.07
N MET A 294 7.88 1.91 17.88
CA MET A 294 8.09 3.35 17.72
C MET A 294 6.81 4.19 17.97
N ILE A 295 5.69 3.58 18.28
CA ILE A 295 4.53 4.29 18.86
C ILE A 295 4.96 5.01 20.15
N SER A 296 5.78 4.38 20.99
CA SER A 296 6.22 4.90 22.30
C SER A 296 7.74 4.92 22.48
N SER A 297 8.52 4.48 21.50
CA SER A 297 9.99 4.45 21.56
C SER A 297 10.57 5.26 20.39
N PRO A 298 11.63 6.06 20.61
CA PRO A 298 12.29 6.81 19.53
C PRO A 298 13.12 5.93 18.60
N LEU A 299 13.33 4.66 18.95
CA LEU A 299 14.13 3.70 18.17
C LEU A 299 13.34 2.40 17.97
N PRO A 300 13.43 1.78 16.78
CA PRO A 300 12.81 0.50 16.52
C PRO A 300 13.59 -0.63 17.18
N THR A 301 12.94 -1.77 17.36
CA THR A 301 13.60 -3.03 17.73
C THR A 301 14.40 -3.59 16.54
N ARG A 302 15.36 -4.47 16.81
CA ARG A 302 16.08 -5.18 15.74
C ARG A 302 15.17 -6.07 14.90
N ALA A 303 14.14 -6.68 15.50
CA ALA A 303 13.18 -7.52 14.79
C ALA A 303 12.41 -6.70 13.75
N GLU A 304 11.96 -5.49 14.10
CA GLU A 304 11.28 -4.58 13.17
C GLU A 304 12.20 -4.11 12.04
N VAL A 305 13.46 -3.81 12.33
CA VAL A 305 14.45 -3.47 11.29
C VAL A 305 14.63 -4.61 10.30
N PHE A 306 14.71 -5.87 10.79
CA PHE A 306 14.82 -7.05 9.93
C PHE A 306 13.53 -7.30 9.15
N ASP A 307 12.38 -7.04 9.72
CA ASP A 307 11.07 -7.20 9.04
C ASP A 307 10.94 -6.22 7.86
N VAL A 308 11.25 -4.93 8.08
CA VAL A 308 11.27 -3.94 7.00
C VAL A 308 12.29 -4.31 5.93
N ALA A 309 13.51 -4.69 6.32
CA ALA A 309 14.54 -5.11 5.37
C ALA A 309 14.09 -6.32 4.55
N ASN A 310 13.45 -7.32 5.17
CA ASN A 310 12.92 -8.49 4.47
C ASN A 310 11.85 -8.10 3.44
N ALA A 311 10.90 -7.22 3.77
CA ALA A 311 9.90 -6.73 2.83
C ALA A 311 10.54 -6.03 1.61
N VAL A 312 11.60 -5.23 1.84
CA VAL A 312 12.38 -4.57 0.78
C VAL A 312 13.08 -5.59 -0.11
N LEU A 313 13.71 -6.62 0.47
CA LEU A 313 14.39 -7.69 -0.26
C LEU A 313 13.41 -8.57 -1.03
N ASP A 314 12.21 -8.80 -0.50
CA ASP A 314 11.11 -9.49 -1.21
C ASP A 314 10.69 -8.69 -2.47
N GLY A 315 10.90 -7.37 -2.47
CA GLY A 315 10.63 -6.48 -3.60
C GLY A 315 9.31 -5.73 -3.51
N THR A 316 8.81 -5.48 -2.30
CA THR A 316 7.64 -4.61 -2.08
C THR A 316 7.87 -3.22 -2.69
N ASP A 317 6.81 -2.59 -3.19
CA ASP A 317 6.88 -1.21 -3.68
C ASP A 317 6.94 -0.21 -2.53
N ALA A 318 6.14 -0.46 -1.51
CA ALA A 318 6.03 0.43 -0.36
C ALA A 318 5.94 -0.34 0.96
N VAL A 319 6.38 0.31 2.03
CA VAL A 319 6.21 -0.10 3.42
C VAL A 319 5.36 0.93 4.14
N MET A 320 4.47 0.50 5.05
CA MET A 320 3.49 1.37 5.66
C MET A 320 3.60 1.43 7.18
N CYS A 321 3.56 2.66 7.73
CA CYS A 321 3.35 2.94 9.14
C CYS A 321 1.88 3.27 9.41
N SER A 322 1.31 2.71 10.47
CA SER A 322 -0.07 2.89 10.90
C SER A 322 -0.16 3.79 12.14
N ALA A 323 -0.32 3.22 13.32
CA ALA A 323 -0.40 3.94 14.57
C ALA A 323 0.90 4.69 14.89
N GLU A 324 2.05 4.21 14.43
CA GLU A 324 3.37 4.78 14.62
C GLU A 324 3.43 6.25 14.18
N THR A 325 2.74 6.57 13.08
CA THR A 325 2.70 7.95 12.53
C THR A 325 1.38 8.67 12.81
N ALA A 326 0.29 7.93 13.05
CA ALA A 326 -1.03 8.52 13.29
C ALA A 326 -1.26 8.95 14.74
N ALA A 327 -0.73 8.20 15.71
CA ALA A 327 -1.00 8.37 17.13
C ALA A 327 0.27 8.31 18.01
N GLY A 328 1.40 7.86 17.45
CA GLY A 328 2.65 7.69 18.18
C GLY A 328 3.30 9.01 18.61
N ASP A 329 4.24 8.87 19.53
CA ASP A 329 5.01 10.01 20.06
C ASP A 329 6.09 10.48 19.08
N PHE A 330 6.58 9.58 18.21
CA PHE A 330 7.78 9.76 17.36
C PHE A 330 7.50 9.60 15.85
N PRO A 331 6.51 10.29 15.24
CA PRO A 331 6.13 10.06 13.85
C PRO A 331 7.24 10.42 12.84
N VAL A 332 8.02 11.47 13.09
CA VAL A 332 9.12 11.89 12.21
C VAL A 332 10.28 10.92 12.28
N GLU A 333 10.68 10.53 13.49
CA GLU A 333 11.73 9.56 13.77
C GLU A 333 11.39 8.18 13.17
N THR A 334 10.11 7.81 13.17
CA THR A 334 9.62 6.59 12.53
C THR A 334 9.87 6.60 11.01
N ILE A 335 9.53 7.70 10.33
CA ILE A 335 9.83 7.84 8.90
C ILE A 335 11.33 7.80 8.63
N GLN A 336 12.13 8.47 9.45
CA GLN A 336 13.59 8.45 9.32
C GLN A 336 14.20 7.05 9.56
N ALA A 337 13.66 6.31 10.53
CA ALA A 337 14.08 4.93 10.78
C ALA A 337 13.72 4.03 9.61
N MET A 338 12.50 4.14 9.09
CA MET A 338 12.02 3.42 7.91
C MET A 338 12.91 3.71 6.68
N ASP A 339 13.23 4.99 6.44
CA ASP A 339 14.12 5.41 5.35
C ASP A 339 15.49 4.75 5.46
N ARG A 340 16.11 4.79 6.64
CA ARG A 340 17.41 4.15 6.87
C ARG A 340 17.37 2.64 6.66
N CYS A 341 16.31 1.96 7.12
CA CYS A 341 16.13 0.52 6.92
C CYS A 341 16.00 0.16 5.44
N CYS A 342 15.18 0.92 4.70
CA CYS A 342 15.02 0.73 3.26
C CYS A 342 16.34 0.94 2.52
N LEU A 343 17.05 2.05 2.77
CA LEU A 343 18.35 2.34 2.16
C LEU A 343 19.40 1.28 2.49
N GLY A 344 19.39 0.75 3.72
CA GLY A 344 20.28 -0.34 4.13
C GLY A 344 20.04 -1.61 3.32
N ALA A 345 18.79 -2.07 3.26
CA ALA A 345 18.40 -3.26 2.51
C ALA A 345 18.62 -3.11 0.99
N GLU A 346 18.45 -1.90 0.46
CA GLU A 346 18.61 -1.61 -0.97
C GLU A 346 20.07 -1.65 -1.45
N ARG A 347 21.06 -1.71 -0.54
CA ARG A 347 22.47 -1.92 -0.89
C ARG A 347 22.79 -3.38 -1.23
N GLU A 348 21.93 -4.30 -0.82
CA GLU A 348 22.08 -5.72 -1.11
C GLU A 348 21.87 -6.01 -2.60
N ARG A 349 22.65 -6.96 -3.14
CA ARG A 349 22.63 -7.30 -4.57
C ARG A 349 21.23 -7.77 -5.04
N GLU A 350 20.53 -8.50 -4.20
CA GLU A 350 19.17 -8.99 -4.45
C GLU A 350 18.17 -7.86 -4.67
N ALA A 351 18.37 -6.71 -4.05
CA ALA A 351 17.54 -5.52 -4.24
C ALA A 351 17.91 -4.69 -5.46
N GLN A 352 19.11 -4.90 -6.03
CA GLN A 352 19.66 -4.10 -7.13
C GLN A 352 19.51 -4.74 -8.51
N GLN A 353 19.42 -6.06 -8.57
CA GLN A 353 19.38 -6.81 -9.83
C GLN A 353 18.24 -7.82 -9.80
N SER A 354 17.66 -8.07 -10.95
CA SER A 354 16.59 -9.05 -11.12
C SER A 354 16.74 -9.82 -12.42
N LYS A 355 16.46 -11.13 -12.34
CA LYS A 355 16.26 -11.96 -13.52
C LYS A 355 14.76 -12.06 -13.87
N HIS A 356 13.91 -11.28 -13.20
CA HIS A 356 12.49 -11.25 -13.40
C HIS A 356 12.16 -10.86 -14.85
N ARG A 357 11.28 -11.61 -15.49
CA ARG A 357 10.81 -11.42 -16.87
C ARG A 357 11.87 -11.54 -17.97
N MET A 358 13.11 -11.91 -17.68
CA MET A 358 14.17 -12.09 -18.70
C MET A 358 13.89 -13.20 -19.71
N LYS A 359 12.98 -14.11 -19.41
CA LYS A 359 12.61 -15.25 -20.26
C LYS A 359 11.18 -15.13 -20.81
N ASP A 360 10.47 -14.05 -20.46
CA ASP A 360 9.09 -13.85 -20.86
C ASP A 360 9.03 -13.38 -22.32
N THR A 361 7.96 -13.77 -23.01
CA THR A 361 7.60 -13.22 -24.32
C THR A 361 6.58 -12.11 -24.12
N PHE A 362 6.86 -10.93 -24.68
CA PHE A 362 5.98 -9.78 -24.58
C PHE A 362 5.13 -9.64 -25.83
N HIS A 363 3.88 -9.21 -25.65
CA HIS A 363 2.92 -8.99 -26.73
C HIS A 363 2.66 -7.50 -26.99
N ARG A 364 3.27 -6.63 -26.19
CA ARG A 364 3.11 -5.18 -26.27
C ARG A 364 4.46 -4.50 -26.50
N ILE A 365 4.45 -3.45 -27.33
CA ILE A 365 5.67 -2.69 -27.66
C ILE A 365 6.18 -1.95 -26.43
N ASP A 366 5.30 -1.29 -25.67
CA ASP A 366 5.65 -0.51 -24.49
C ASP A 366 6.29 -1.37 -23.38
N GLU A 367 5.83 -2.60 -23.16
CA GLU A 367 6.45 -3.56 -22.25
C GLU A 367 7.86 -3.95 -22.73
N THR A 368 8.00 -4.24 -24.02
CA THR A 368 9.30 -4.59 -24.61
C THR A 368 10.30 -3.44 -24.50
N VAL A 369 9.86 -2.20 -24.76
CA VAL A 369 10.70 -1.00 -24.62
C VAL A 369 11.11 -0.80 -23.15
N ALA A 370 10.17 -0.91 -22.20
CA ALA A 370 10.46 -0.76 -20.77
C ALA A 370 11.47 -1.83 -20.27
N LEU A 371 11.31 -3.10 -20.67
CA LEU A 371 12.26 -4.16 -20.32
C LEU A 371 13.64 -3.91 -20.95
N SER A 372 13.68 -3.51 -22.22
CA SER A 372 14.95 -3.21 -22.91
C SER A 372 15.69 -2.05 -22.24
N ALA A 373 14.94 -1.01 -21.80
CA ALA A 373 15.49 0.11 -21.03
C ALA A 373 16.11 -0.36 -19.70
N MET A 374 15.40 -1.21 -18.97
CA MET A 374 15.88 -1.75 -17.69
C MET A 374 17.06 -2.72 -17.87
N TYR A 375 17.06 -3.50 -18.96
CA TYR A 375 18.21 -4.34 -19.30
C TYR A 375 19.45 -3.49 -19.59
N ALA A 376 19.31 -2.47 -20.45
CA ALA A 376 20.40 -1.55 -20.74
C ALA A 376 20.90 -0.82 -19.48
N ALA A 377 19.98 -0.37 -18.62
CA ALA A 377 20.30 0.28 -17.37
C ALA A 377 21.14 -0.60 -16.43
N ASN A 378 20.83 -1.88 -16.38
CA ASN A 378 21.52 -2.82 -15.49
C ASN A 378 22.84 -3.39 -16.05
N HIS A 379 23.17 -3.13 -17.33
CA HIS A 379 24.31 -3.76 -18.00
C HIS A 379 25.25 -2.77 -18.74
N LEU A 380 24.86 -1.51 -18.89
CA LEU A 380 25.72 -0.47 -19.45
C LEU A 380 26.35 0.35 -18.32
N ASP A 381 27.67 0.37 -18.27
CA ASP A 381 28.41 1.18 -17.28
C ASP A 381 28.16 2.68 -17.51
N GLY A 382 28.08 3.44 -16.43
CA GLY A 382 27.95 4.89 -16.45
C GLY A 382 26.51 5.38 -16.66
N VAL A 383 25.51 4.49 -16.67
CA VAL A 383 24.10 4.91 -16.65
C VAL A 383 23.75 5.46 -15.26
N ALA A 384 23.24 6.68 -15.20
CA ALA A 384 22.84 7.36 -13.98
C ALA A 384 21.34 7.27 -13.69
N ALA A 385 20.50 7.22 -14.72
CA ALA A 385 19.02 7.16 -14.59
C ALA A 385 18.34 6.62 -15.84
N ILE A 386 17.09 6.19 -15.66
CA ILE A 386 16.12 5.93 -16.73
C ILE A 386 15.09 7.04 -16.67
N SER A 387 14.80 7.71 -17.79
CA SER A 387 13.79 8.77 -17.90
C SER A 387 12.66 8.32 -18.80
N CYS A 388 11.44 8.29 -18.25
CA CYS A 388 10.24 7.86 -18.95
C CYS A 388 9.29 9.05 -19.11
N LEU A 389 9.12 9.55 -20.34
CA LEU A 389 8.06 10.49 -20.65
C LEU A 389 6.75 9.71 -20.77
N THR A 390 5.74 10.08 -19.97
CA THR A 390 4.52 9.31 -19.82
C THR A 390 3.30 10.19 -19.53
N GLU A 391 2.16 9.84 -20.14
CA GLU A 391 0.88 10.47 -19.86
C GLU A 391 0.19 9.82 -18.64
N THR A 392 0.21 8.49 -18.57
CA THR A 392 -0.57 7.71 -17.58
C THR A 392 0.24 7.09 -16.46
N GLY A 393 1.58 7.14 -16.53
CA GLY A 393 2.48 6.44 -15.60
C GLY A 393 2.72 4.97 -15.93
N HIS A 394 2.19 4.46 -17.05
CA HIS A 394 2.28 3.03 -17.35
C HIS A 394 3.73 2.56 -17.60
N THR A 395 4.50 3.26 -18.44
CA THR A 395 5.90 2.89 -18.71
C THR A 395 6.78 2.88 -17.46
N PRO A 396 6.75 3.90 -16.57
CA PRO A 396 7.44 3.84 -15.30
C PRO A 396 6.97 2.70 -14.40
N LEU A 397 5.67 2.34 -14.44
CA LEU A 397 5.15 1.20 -13.68
C LEU A 397 5.81 -0.09 -14.15
N ILE A 398 5.79 -0.39 -15.45
CA ILE A 398 6.40 -1.61 -16.01
C ILE A 398 7.90 -1.64 -15.73
N ALA A 399 8.61 -0.53 -15.96
CA ALA A 399 10.04 -0.43 -15.64
C ALA A 399 10.31 -0.73 -14.16
N SER A 400 9.46 -0.24 -13.24
CA SER A 400 9.61 -0.45 -11.80
C SER A 400 9.45 -1.92 -11.37
N ARG A 401 8.88 -2.79 -12.20
CA ARG A 401 8.79 -4.25 -11.93
C ARG A 401 10.15 -4.94 -12.00
N ILE A 402 11.11 -4.33 -12.70
CA ILE A 402 12.49 -4.83 -12.82
C ILE A 402 13.36 -4.14 -11.75
N ARG A 403 14.06 -4.92 -10.95
CA ARG A 403 14.99 -4.36 -9.95
C ARG A 403 16.18 -3.71 -10.64
N SER A 404 16.53 -2.52 -10.17
CA SER A 404 17.73 -1.79 -10.58
C SER A 404 18.26 -0.98 -9.40
N ALA A 405 19.56 -0.68 -9.42
CA ALA A 405 20.17 0.29 -8.50
C ALA A 405 19.84 1.74 -8.89
N LEU A 406 19.40 1.96 -10.13
CA LEU A 406 19.20 3.28 -10.72
C LEU A 406 17.78 3.81 -10.52
N PRO A 407 17.60 5.13 -10.40
CA PRO A 407 16.29 5.75 -10.33
C PRO A 407 15.60 5.73 -11.71
N ILE A 408 14.27 5.61 -11.67
CA ILE A 408 13.38 5.79 -12.82
C ILE A 408 12.70 7.16 -12.67
N ILE A 409 12.95 8.07 -13.58
CA ILE A 409 12.35 9.39 -13.56
C ILE A 409 11.08 9.36 -14.43
N GLY A 410 9.92 9.47 -13.78
CA GLY A 410 8.63 9.55 -14.48
C GLY A 410 8.28 11.01 -14.78
N LEU A 411 8.34 11.40 -16.04
CA LEU A 411 8.06 12.75 -16.51
C LEU A 411 6.63 12.88 -17.03
N SER A 412 5.85 13.81 -16.50
CA SER A 412 4.49 14.08 -16.97
C SER A 412 4.08 15.52 -16.66
N ASN A 413 3.20 16.11 -17.47
CA ASN A 413 2.51 17.35 -17.20
C ASN A 413 1.23 17.15 -16.35
N ASN A 414 0.78 15.90 -16.18
CA ASN A 414 -0.45 15.57 -15.47
C ASN A 414 -0.19 15.38 -13.97
N PRO A 415 -0.69 16.28 -13.09
CA PRO A 415 -0.47 16.17 -11.64
C PRO A 415 -1.02 14.88 -11.01
N ALA A 416 -2.13 14.34 -11.52
CA ALA A 416 -2.70 13.10 -10.99
C ALA A 416 -1.79 11.90 -11.30
N THR A 417 -1.24 11.85 -12.51
CA THR A 417 -0.25 10.84 -12.92
C THR A 417 1.01 10.92 -12.07
N LEU A 418 1.52 12.13 -11.82
CA LEU A 418 2.69 12.32 -10.95
C LEU A 418 2.44 11.76 -9.54
N ARG A 419 1.28 12.07 -8.95
CA ARG A 419 0.94 11.58 -7.62
C ARG A 419 0.75 10.07 -7.58
N ARG A 420 0.14 9.47 -8.63
CA ARG A 420 0.06 8.01 -8.72
C ARG A 420 1.44 7.35 -8.79
N MET A 421 2.37 7.91 -9.56
CA MET A 421 3.73 7.40 -9.65
C MET A 421 4.52 7.49 -8.33
N ALA A 422 4.11 8.33 -7.37
CA ALA A 422 4.74 8.43 -6.06
C ALA A 422 4.72 7.10 -5.26
N MET A 423 3.81 6.16 -5.60
CA MET A 423 3.75 4.84 -4.97
C MET A 423 4.60 3.77 -5.68
N PHE A 424 5.15 4.04 -6.86
CA PHE A 424 5.89 3.05 -7.65
C PHE A 424 7.34 2.94 -7.18
N ARG A 425 7.81 1.73 -6.88
CA ARG A 425 9.19 1.49 -6.43
C ARG A 425 10.20 2.09 -7.41
N GLY A 426 11.15 2.87 -6.89
CA GLY A 426 12.24 3.44 -7.67
C GLY A 426 11.85 4.59 -8.61
N VAL A 427 10.55 4.93 -8.71
CA VAL A 427 10.08 6.01 -9.58
C VAL A 427 10.13 7.35 -8.84
N ILE A 428 10.74 8.34 -9.46
CA ILE A 428 10.75 9.73 -9.03
C ILE A 428 9.83 10.50 -9.99
N PRO A 429 8.62 10.88 -9.55
CA PRO A 429 7.74 11.69 -10.37
C PRO A 429 8.27 13.12 -10.48
N LEU A 430 8.34 13.63 -11.70
CA LEU A 430 8.81 14.98 -11.98
C LEU A 430 7.92 15.65 -13.02
N HIS A 431 7.46 16.85 -12.71
CA HIS A 431 6.68 17.64 -13.64
C HIS A 431 7.53 18.05 -14.85
N PHE A 432 7.03 17.75 -16.03
CA PHE A 432 7.63 18.12 -17.31
C PHE A 432 6.53 18.24 -18.36
N ASP A 433 6.43 19.41 -18.96
CA ASP A 433 5.47 19.70 -20.01
C ASP A 433 6.15 19.59 -21.39
N ALA A 434 6.01 18.42 -22.00
CA ALA A 434 6.60 18.14 -23.29
C ALA A 434 5.89 18.87 -24.44
N ASP A 435 4.61 19.22 -24.26
CA ASP A 435 3.80 19.88 -25.30
C ASP A 435 4.28 21.32 -25.60
N ASN A 436 5.08 21.88 -24.69
CA ASN A 436 5.70 23.21 -24.87
C ASN A 436 6.93 23.19 -25.79
N PHE A 437 7.34 22.02 -26.31
CA PHE A 437 8.57 21.90 -27.11
C PHE A 437 8.32 21.09 -28.39
N ASP A 438 9.10 21.40 -29.42
CA ASP A 438 9.15 20.54 -30.61
C ASP A 438 9.72 19.16 -30.28
N ASN A 439 9.22 18.11 -30.93
CA ASN A 439 9.66 16.73 -30.72
C ASN A 439 11.19 16.53 -30.79
N THR A 440 11.88 17.37 -31.57
CA THR A 440 13.34 17.37 -31.72
C THR A 440 14.04 17.95 -30.47
N GLU A 441 13.41 18.84 -29.75
CA GLU A 441 13.95 19.51 -28.57
C GLU A 441 13.65 18.76 -27.26
N VAL A 442 12.60 17.93 -27.20
CA VAL A 442 12.14 17.23 -25.98
C VAL A 442 13.27 16.51 -25.25
N ASN A 443 14.13 15.80 -25.96
CA ASN A 443 15.25 15.09 -25.36
C ASN A 443 16.25 16.05 -24.70
N ALA A 444 16.61 17.15 -25.38
CA ALA A 444 17.54 18.15 -24.85
C ALA A 444 16.95 18.83 -23.59
N ARG A 445 15.68 19.23 -23.64
CA ARG A 445 14.96 19.83 -22.53
C ARG A 445 14.82 18.89 -21.35
N THR A 446 14.59 17.59 -21.60
CA THR A 446 14.60 16.56 -20.57
C THR A 446 15.95 16.53 -19.85
N LEU A 447 17.06 16.46 -20.59
CA LEU A 447 18.41 16.44 -20.00
C LEU A 447 18.70 17.72 -19.18
N ASP A 448 18.37 18.89 -19.70
CA ASP A 448 18.55 20.16 -19.01
C ASP A 448 17.75 20.21 -17.70
N THR A 449 16.50 19.71 -17.72
CA THR A 449 15.66 19.62 -16.53
C THR A 449 16.29 18.69 -15.48
N LEU A 450 16.76 17.52 -15.87
CA LEU A 450 17.37 16.55 -14.95
C LEU A 450 18.71 17.05 -14.39
N LYS A 451 19.52 17.78 -15.19
CA LYS A 451 20.75 18.44 -14.72
C LYS A 451 20.40 19.53 -13.69
N THR A 452 19.43 20.41 -13.99
CA THR A 452 19.00 21.47 -13.06
C THR A 452 18.54 20.91 -11.72
N ARG A 453 17.89 19.73 -11.74
CA ARG A 453 17.48 19.00 -10.54
C ARG A 453 18.62 18.21 -9.88
N LYS A 454 19.83 18.27 -10.40
CA LYS A 454 21.03 17.55 -9.91
C LYS A 454 20.84 16.02 -9.91
N LEU A 455 20.01 15.50 -10.79
CA LEU A 455 19.80 14.09 -11.02
C LEU A 455 20.80 13.51 -12.03
N LEU A 456 21.37 14.36 -12.88
CA LEU A 456 22.38 14.04 -13.87
C LEU A 456 23.52 15.07 -13.87
N GLN A 457 24.69 14.65 -14.34
CA GLN A 457 25.86 15.50 -14.58
C GLN A 457 26.46 15.19 -15.95
N ASP A 458 27.34 16.08 -16.45
CA ASP A 458 28.01 15.87 -17.73
C ASP A 458 28.87 14.58 -17.69
N GLY A 459 28.77 13.78 -18.76
CA GLY A 459 29.40 12.48 -18.87
C GLY A 459 28.54 11.28 -18.49
N ASP A 460 27.46 11.47 -17.72
CA ASP A 460 26.52 10.40 -17.38
C ASP A 460 25.81 9.88 -18.65
N PHE A 461 25.52 8.57 -18.68
CA PHE A 461 24.56 8.05 -19.63
C PHE A 461 23.15 8.08 -19.00
N VAL A 462 22.16 8.37 -19.82
CA VAL A 462 20.73 8.30 -19.46
C VAL A 462 19.95 7.56 -20.52
N ILE A 463 19.00 6.74 -20.11
CA ILE A 463 18.10 6.02 -20.99
C ILE A 463 16.79 6.75 -21.06
N LEU A 464 16.41 7.24 -22.24
CA LEU A 464 15.17 7.96 -22.49
C LEU A 464 14.17 7.02 -23.15
N THR A 465 12.94 6.98 -22.63
CA THR A 465 11.81 6.29 -23.27
C THR A 465 10.67 7.27 -23.51
N LYS A 466 10.09 7.23 -24.70
CA LYS A 466 8.94 8.07 -25.07
C LYS A 466 8.10 7.40 -26.17
N GLY A 467 6.90 7.93 -26.39
CA GLY A 467 6.11 7.66 -27.60
C GLY A 467 6.32 8.72 -28.66
N ASP A 468 6.13 8.39 -29.93
CA ASP A 468 6.19 9.35 -31.03
C ASP A 468 4.98 10.29 -31.05
N HIS A 469 3.86 9.87 -30.46
CA HIS A 469 2.66 10.67 -30.33
C HIS A 469 2.31 10.84 -28.85
N SER A 470 2.25 12.08 -28.39
CA SER A 470 1.70 12.42 -27.07
C SER A 470 0.22 12.01 -27.02
N ALA A 471 -0.23 11.48 -25.87
CA ALA A 471 -1.60 11.16 -25.53
C ALA A 471 -2.14 9.74 -25.87
N ALA A 472 -1.36 8.79 -26.40
CA ALA A 472 -1.83 7.41 -26.53
C ALA A 472 -1.37 6.54 -25.34
N GLN A 473 -2.32 5.97 -24.59
CA GLN A 473 -2.00 4.97 -23.56
C GLN A 473 -1.30 3.76 -24.22
N GLY A 474 -0.13 3.36 -23.69
CA GLY A 474 0.67 2.30 -24.31
C GLY A 474 1.45 2.75 -25.55
N GLY A 475 1.54 4.04 -25.82
CA GLY A 475 2.22 4.60 -26.99
C GLY A 475 3.75 4.65 -26.92
N THR A 476 4.36 4.20 -25.81
CA THR A 476 5.85 4.18 -25.71
C THR A 476 6.43 3.17 -26.70
N ASN A 477 7.17 3.68 -27.67
CA ASN A 477 7.74 2.88 -28.79
C ASN A 477 9.22 3.17 -29.04
N THR A 478 9.81 4.14 -28.34
CA THR A 478 11.18 4.59 -28.55
C THR A 478 12.01 4.45 -27.27
N LEU A 479 13.21 3.91 -27.42
CA LEU A 479 14.29 3.92 -26.43
C LEU A 479 15.51 4.61 -27.05
N LYS A 480 16.09 5.58 -26.35
CA LYS A 480 17.35 6.22 -26.76
C LYS A 480 18.32 6.27 -25.59
N ILE A 481 19.56 5.88 -25.79
CA ILE A 481 20.65 6.05 -24.83
C ILE A 481 21.45 7.26 -25.27
N VAL A 482 21.64 8.22 -24.36
CA VAL A 482 22.36 9.46 -24.64
C VAL A 482 23.38 9.74 -23.55
N GLN A 483 24.49 10.40 -23.93
CA GLN A 483 25.47 10.90 -22.96
C GLN A 483 25.21 12.38 -22.70
N VAL A 484 25.10 12.74 -21.43
CA VAL A 484 24.87 14.12 -20.99
C VAL A 484 26.06 15.00 -21.36
N GLY A 485 25.82 16.12 -22.03
CA GLY A 485 26.87 17.01 -22.56
C GLY A 485 27.50 16.53 -23.88
N GLY A 486 27.11 15.36 -24.39
CA GLY A 486 27.49 14.84 -25.70
C GLY A 486 26.57 15.32 -26.82
N ASN A 487 26.91 14.91 -28.06
CA ASN A 487 26.06 15.20 -29.21
C ASN A 487 24.79 14.33 -29.15
N LEU A 488 23.62 14.93 -29.21
CA LEU A 488 22.33 14.23 -29.07
C LEU A 488 21.89 13.43 -30.31
N GLY A 489 22.65 13.53 -31.41
CA GLY A 489 22.49 12.76 -32.64
C GLY A 489 21.12 12.82 -33.29
#